data_2bd0e39850145291427f7808a37b14e2
#
_entry.id   2bd0e39850145291427f7808a37b14e2
#
_cell.length_a   1.000
_cell.length_b   1.000
_cell.length_c   1.000
_cell.angle_alpha   90.00
_cell.angle_beta   90.00
_cell.angle_gamma   90.00
#
_symmetry.space_group_name_H-M   'P 1'
#
loop_
_entity.id
_entity.type
_entity.pdbx_description
1 polymer ?
#
loop_
_entity_poly.entity_id
_entity_poly.type
_entity_poly.pdbx_seq_one_letter_code
_entity_poly.pdbx_strand_id
1 'polypeptide(L)'
;MQAVVSALSDYPEFVPVVARWHWQEWGHTDPGGTLLSWTSALAQQAGADQVPGTLIAVADGVPLGAVCLVPHDMPRYNAAREWSPWIKGLYVDPAARRRGCGTLLMSRCETWAAALGHDALYLYTGRASPAEHLYSHIGWQSIRHDYYDGVDVTVMCKPSLSGPAVSRR
;
A
#
# COMPACT_ATOMS: atom_id res chain seq x y z
N MET A 1 12.71 -9.37 17.52
CA MET A 1 11.32 -9.63 17.12
C MET A 1 11.28 -9.54 15.60
N GLN A 2 11.05 -10.63 14.90
CA GLN A 2 11.06 -10.66 13.43
C GLN A 2 9.61 -10.59 12.96
N ALA A 3 9.29 -9.50 12.21
CA ALA A 3 7.97 -9.34 11.61
C ALA A 3 7.82 -10.28 10.41
N VAL A 4 6.66 -10.92 10.28
CA VAL A 4 6.26 -11.70 9.11
C VAL A 4 5.21 -10.89 8.35
N VAL A 5 5.31 -10.88 7.01
CA VAL A 5 4.31 -10.26 6.15
C VAL A 5 3.59 -11.37 5.37
N SER A 6 2.26 -11.36 5.47
CA SER A 6 1.35 -12.33 4.82
C SER A 6 0.12 -11.61 4.26
N ALA A 7 -0.75 -12.34 3.57
CA ALA A 7 -2.08 -11.84 3.23
C ALA A 7 -2.88 -11.56 4.52
N LEU A 8 -3.67 -10.49 4.51
CA LEU A 8 -4.56 -10.19 5.64
C LEU A 8 -5.59 -11.31 5.87
N SER A 9 -5.95 -12.05 4.82
CA SER A 9 -6.84 -13.22 4.92
C SER A 9 -6.30 -14.35 5.79
N ASP A 10 -4.98 -14.41 6.03
CA ASP A 10 -4.36 -15.37 6.94
C ASP A 10 -4.60 -15.00 8.42
N TYR A 11 -5.04 -13.77 8.67
CA TYR A 11 -5.31 -13.18 9.99
C TYR A 11 -6.66 -12.46 10.00
N PRO A 12 -7.78 -13.16 9.76
CA PRO A 12 -9.10 -12.52 9.61
C PRO A 12 -9.53 -11.73 10.86
N GLU A 13 -9.02 -12.08 12.03
CA GLU A 13 -9.24 -11.34 13.30
C GLU A 13 -8.66 -9.92 13.27
N PHE A 14 -7.68 -9.63 12.41
CA PHE A 14 -7.09 -8.30 12.28
C PHE A 14 -7.76 -7.42 11.23
N VAL A 15 -8.71 -7.92 10.44
CA VAL A 15 -9.48 -7.11 9.49
C VAL A 15 -10.12 -5.88 10.18
N PRO A 16 -10.81 -6.02 11.33
CA PRO A 16 -11.36 -4.85 12.02
C PRO A 16 -10.29 -3.89 12.57
N VAL A 17 -9.10 -4.41 12.92
CA VAL A 17 -7.99 -3.59 13.41
C VAL A 17 -7.44 -2.72 12.28
N VAL A 18 -7.13 -3.31 11.14
CA VAL A 18 -6.62 -2.61 9.95
C VAL A 18 -7.67 -1.62 9.42
N ALA A 19 -8.94 -2.02 9.37
CA ALA A 19 -10.03 -1.13 8.97
C ALA A 19 -10.13 0.11 9.88
N ARG A 20 -9.95 -0.07 11.19
CA ARG A 20 -9.94 1.04 12.15
C ARG A 20 -8.75 1.96 11.93
N TRP A 21 -7.54 1.43 11.69
CA TRP A 21 -6.37 2.23 11.36
C TRP A 21 -6.61 3.09 10.11
N HIS A 22 -7.09 2.46 9.05
CA HIS A 22 -7.38 3.16 7.80
C HIS A 22 -8.50 4.20 7.97
N TRP A 23 -9.56 3.88 8.70
CA TRP A 23 -10.65 4.79 8.99
C TRP A 23 -10.19 6.01 9.80
N GLN A 24 -9.37 5.82 10.82
CA GLN A 24 -8.84 6.91 11.64
C GLN A 24 -7.92 7.83 10.83
N GLU A 25 -7.12 7.28 9.93
CA GLU A 25 -6.17 8.05 9.13
C GLU A 25 -6.85 8.75 7.94
N TRP A 26 -7.72 8.06 7.22
CA TRP A 26 -8.27 8.52 5.93
C TRP A 26 -9.80 8.59 5.87
N GLY A 27 -10.55 8.25 6.89
CA GLY A 27 -12.01 8.25 6.88
C GLY A 27 -12.62 9.63 6.57
N HIS A 28 -11.89 10.70 6.85
CA HIS A 28 -12.30 12.07 6.50
C HIS A 28 -12.36 12.32 4.98
N THR A 29 -11.70 11.50 4.16
CA THR A 29 -11.73 11.58 2.69
C THR A 29 -12.96 10.89 2.08
N ASP A 30 -13.76 10.21 2.88
CA ASP A 30 -14.98 9.50 2.49
C ASP A 30 -16.18 9.94 3.34
N PRO A 31 -16.80 11.11 3.03
CA PRO A 31 -17.88 11.66 3.83
C PRO A 31 -19.13 10.77 3.96
N GLY A 32 -19.33 9.84 3.02
CA GLY A 32 -20.43 8.87 3.02
C GLY A 32 -20.07 7.53 3.66
N GLY A 33 -18.80 7.31 3.95
CA GLY A 33 -18.29 6.06 4.50
C GLY A 33 -18.56 5.91 5.99
N THR A 34 -18.45 4.70 6.46
CA THR A 34 -18.51 4.35 7.89
C THR A 34 -17.42 3.34 8.20
N LEU A 35 -17.03 3.21 9.46
CA LEU A 35 -16.09 2.15 9.86
C LEU A 35 -16.58 0.76 9.43
N LEU A 36 -17.88 0.52 9.46
CA LEU A 36 -18.48 -0.75 9.04
C LEU A 36 -18.30 -0.98 7.52
N SER A 37 -18.56 0.04 6.69
CA SER A 37 -18.38 -0.08 5.24
C SER A 37 -16.91 -0.29 4.88
N TRP A 38 -15.98 0.39 5.55
CA TRP A 38 -14.55 0.20 5.36
C TRP A 38 -14.08 -1.20 5.80
N THR A 39 -14.62 -1.71 6.92
CA THR A 39 -14.34 -3.08 7.38
C THR A 39 -14.82 -4.12 6.36
N SER A 40 -16.04 -3.94 5.83
CA SER A 40 -16.60 -4.85 4.82
C SER A 40 -15.81 -4.83 3.51
N ALA A 41 -15.42 -3.65 3.05
CA ALA A 41 -14.59 -3.49 1.85
C ALA A 41 -13.21 -4.15 2.03
N LEU A 42 -12.57 -3.93 3.18
CA LEU A 42 -11.27 -4.51 3.48
C LEU A 42 -11.34 -6.04 3.59
N ALA A 43 -12.40 -6.59 4.18
CA ALA A 43 -12.60 -8.04 4.24
C ALA A 43 -12.67 -8.69 2.85
N GLN A 44 -13.28 -8.01 1.88
CA GLN A 44 -13.34 -8.46 0.48
C GLN A 44 -11.98 -8.38 -0.24
N GLN A 45 -11.07 -7.56 0.26
CA GLN A 45 -9.73 -7.31 -0.29
C GLN A 45 -8.62 -7.89 0.62
N ALA A 46 -8.93 -8.83 1.49
CA ALA A 46 -7.97 -9.35 2.47
C ALA A 46 -6.97 -10.35 1.86
N GLY A 47 -7.27 -10.94 0.70
CA GLY A 47 -6.40 -11.91 0.01
C GLY A 47 -5.21 -11.25 -0.68
N ALA A 48 -4.29 -12.08 -1.16
CA ALA A 48 -3.12 -11.66 -1.95
C ALA A 48 -2.94 -12.49 -3.24
N ASP A 49 -3.99 -13.16 -3.70
CA ASP A 49 -3.95 -13.94 -4.94
C ASP A 49 -4.17 -13.08 -6.18
N GLN A 50 -4.74 -11.90 -5.99
CA GLN A 50 -5.08 -10.96 -7.07
C GLN A 50 -5.16 -9.52 -6.55
N VAL A 51 -5.29 -8.56 -7.46
CA VAL A 51 -5.58 -7.16 -7.15
C VAL A 51 -7.08 -6.91 -7.30
N PRO A 52 -7.77 -6.28 -6.34
CA PRO A 52 -7.23 -5.72 -5.11
C PRO A 52 -6.92 -6.75 -4.03
N GLY A 53 -5.95 -6.42 -3.18
CA GLY A 53 -5.56 -7.26 -2.06
C GLY A 53 -4.84 -6.50 -0.96
N THR A 54 -4.59 -7.15 0.18
CA THR A 54 -4.01 -6.52 1.37
C THR A 54 -2.98 -7.43 2.03
N LEU A 55 -1.81 -6.87 2.32
CA LEU A 55 -0.77 -7.49 3.16
C LEU A 55 -0.78 -6.89 4.56
N ILE A 56 -0.46 -7.72 5.55
CA ILE A 56 -0.30 -7.34 6.96
C ILE A 56 1.06 -7.78 7.47
N ALA A 57 1.69 -6.95 8.28
CA ALA A 57 2.88 -7.30 9.06
C ALA A 57 2.48 -7.67 10.48
N VAL A 58 2.91 -8.84 10.94
CA VAL A 58 2.60 -9.36 12.28
C VAL A 58 3.90 -9.81 12.96
N ALA A 59 4.05 -9.53 14.25
CA ALA A 59 5.11 -10.09 15.08
C ALA A 59 4.54 -10.55 16.43
N ASP A 60 4.86 -11.78 16.84
CA ASP A 60 4.41 -12.39 18.12
C ASP A 60 2.87 -12.28 18.31
N GLY A 61 2.11 -12.48 17.23
CA GLY A 61 0.64 -12.37 17.27
C GLY A 61 0.08 -10.94 17.35
N VAL A 62 0.93 -9.92 17.18
CA VAL A 62 0.53 -8.51 17.22
C VAL A 62 0.63 -7.91 15.81
N PRO A 63 -0.45 -7.28 15.28
CA PRO A 63 -0.41 -6.59 14.00
C PRO A 63 0.40 -5.29 14.13
N LEU A 64 1.33 -5.06 13.19
CA LEU A 64 2.26 -3.94 13.20
C LEU A 64 1.94 -2.89 12.13
N GLY A 65 1.28 -3.27 11.06
CA GLY A 65 0.94 -2.39 9.94
C GLY A 65 0.38 -3.18 8.77
N ALA A 66 -0.13 -2.47 7.77
CA ALA A 66 -0.72 -3.06 6.58
C ALA A 66 -0.47 -2.19 5.34
N VAL A 67 -0.64 -2.79 4.16
CA VAL A 67 -0.57 -2.12 2.87
C VAL A 67 -1.52 -2.79 1.89
N CYS A 68 -2.23 -1.99 1.09
CA CYS A 68 -3.14 -2.48 0.06
C CYS A 68 -2.53 -2.29 -1.34
N LEU A 69 -2.83 -3.22 -2.24
CA LEU A 69 -2.60 -3.09 -3.66
C LEU A 69 -3.95 -3.04 -4.36
N VAL A 70 -4.21 -1.98 -5.12
CA VAL A 70 -5.50 -1.73 -5.78
C VAL A 70 -5.28 -1.43 -7.25
N PRO A 71 -6.28 -1.71 -8.13
CA PRO A 71 -6.11 -1.42 -9.56
C PRO A 71 -6.02 0.07 -9.86
N HIS A 72 -6.73 0.90 -9.08
CA HIS A 72 -6.79 2.36 -9.27
C HIS A 72 -6.94 3.05 -7.91
N ASP A 73 -6.31 4.21 -7.74
CA ASP A 73 -6.43 5.00 -6.51
C ASP A 73 -6.83 6.47 -6.77
N MET A 74 -6.21 7.16 -7.72
CA MET A 74 -6.59 8.52 -8.09
C MET A 74 -7.55 8.51 -9.29
N PRO A 75 -8.85 8.89 -9.12
CA PRO A 75 -9.85 8.80 -10.20
C PRO A 75 -9.46 9.50 -11.50
N ARG A 76 -8.75 10.65 -11.41
CA ARG A 76 -8.31 11.40 -12.62
C ARG A 76 -7.31 10.64 -13.49
N TYR A 77 -6.65 9.64 -12.94
CA TYR A 77 -5.70 8.78 -13.66
C TYR A 77 -6.28 7.41 -14.02
N ASN A 78 -7.53 7.12 -13.68
CA ASN A 78 -8.16 5.84 -14.01
C ASN A 78 -8.27 5.61 -15.53
N ALA A 79 -8.34 6.70 -16.33
CA ALA A 79 -8.31 6.61 -17.78
C ALA A 79 -6.92 6.27 -18.34
N ALA A 80 -5.86 6.57 -17.61
CA ALA A 80 -4.50 6.16 -17.91
C ALA A 80 -4.29 4.73 -17.41
N ARG A 81 -4.79 3.74 -18.15
CA ARG A 81 -4.64 2.31 -17.81
C ARG A 81 -3.20 1.87 -17.61
N GLU A 82 -2.26 2.69 -18.06
CA GLU A 82 -0.82 2.52 -17.92
C GLU A 82 -0.35 2.63 -16.46
N TRP A 83 -1.09 3.39 -15.62
CA TRP A 83 -0.74 3.59 -14.21
C TRP A 83 -1.58 2.66 -13.33
N SER A 84 -1.18 1.41 -13.31
CA SER A 84 -1.80 0.35 -12.52
C SER A 84 -0.77 -0.76 -12.28
N PRO A 85 -0.77 -1.45 -11.12
CA PRO A 85 -1.62 -1.19 -9.95
C PRO A 85 -1.04 -0.10 -9.01
N TRP A 86 -1.84 0.29 -8.03
CA TRP A 86 -1.48 1.32 -7.05
C TRP A 86 -1.31 0.74 -5.66
N ILE A 87 -0.30 1.22 -4.93
CA ILE A 87 -0.20 1.02 -3.48
C ILE A 87 -1.06 2.07 -2.79
N LYS A 88 -1.87 1.59 -1.85
CA LYS A 88 -2.79 2.40 -1.05
C LYS A 88 -2.72 1.99 0.41
N GLY A 89 -2.97 2.94 1.32
CA GLY A 89 -3.21 2.65 2.72
C GLY A 89 -2.02 2.01 3.44
N LEU A 90 -0.77 2.37 3.09
CA LEU A 90 0.37 1.97 3.90
C LEU A 90 0.25 2.62 5.29
N TYR A 91 -0.02 1.80 6.28
CA TYR A 91 -0.09 2.23 7.67
C TYR A 91 0.83 1.37 8.54
N VAL A 92 1.51 2.01 9.48
CA VAL A 92 2.30 1.34 10.51
C VAL A 92 1.84 1.87 11.87
N ASP A 93 1.50 0.96 12.76
CA ASP A 93 1.12 1.30 14.12
C ASP A 93 2.20 2.18 14.77
N PRO A 94 1.85 3.28 15.43
CA PRO A 94 2.82 4.19 16.04
C PRO A 94 3.88 3.50 16.90
N ALA A 95 3.51 2.46 17.65
CA ALA A 95 4.44 1.68 18.48
C ALA A 95 5.44 0.86 17.66
N ALA A 96 5.16 0.58 16.39
CA ALA A 96 6.01 -0.19 15.48
C ALA A 96 6.81 0.67 14.50
N ARG A 97 6.60 1.99 14.50
CA ARG A 97 7.31 2.92 13.59
C ARG A 97 8.80 2.98 13.88
N ARG A 98 9.59 3.42 12.87
CA ARG A 98 11.06 3.57 12.91
C ARG A 98 11.83 2.28 13.21
N ARG A 99 11.20 1.13 12.96
CA ARG A 99 11.77 -0.23 13.11
C ARG A 99 11.82 -0.99 11.79
N GLY A 100 11.69 -0.30 10.65
CA GLY A 100 11.75 -0.90 9.31
C GLY A 100 10.45 -1.56 8.84
N CYS A 101 9.35 -1.52 9.62
CA CYS A 101 8.09 -2.17 9.27
C CYS A 101 7.51 -1.64 7.94
N GLY A 102 7.50 -0.31 7.74
CA GLY A 102 7.02 0.30 6.48
C GLY A 102 7.85 -0.14 5.28
N THR A 103 9.17 -0.14 5.40
CA THR A 103 10.08 -0.62 4.34
C THR A 103 9.84 -2.10 4.03
N LEU A 104 9.63 -2.92 5.05
CA LEU A 104 9.34 -4.34 4.88
C LEU A 104 8.01 -4.56 4.14
N LEU A 105 6.95 -3.86 4.53
CA LEU A 105 5.64 -3.92 3.86
C LEU A 105 5.76 -3.51 2.39
N MET A 106 6.46 -2.40 2.09
CA MET A 106 6.68 -1.93 0.72
C MET A 106 7.44 -2.95 -0.11
N SER A 107 8.55 -3.48 0.39
CA SER A 107 9.35 -4.50 -0.29
C SER A 107 8.54 -5.78 -0.58
N ARG A 108 7.71 -6.22 0.36
CA ARG A 108 6.83 -7.39 0.16
C ARG A 108 5.73 -7.12 -0.84
N CYS A 109 5.16 -5.90 -0.84
CA CYS A 109 4.17 -5.49 -1.81
C CYS A 109 4.76 -5.42 -3.23
N GLU A 110 5.98 -4.91 -3.39
CA GLU A 110 6.71 -4.90 -4.66
C GLU A 110 6.96 -6.33 -5.18
N THR A 111 7.41 -7.24 -4.31
CA THR A 111 7.62 -8.66 -4.64
C THR A 111 6.31 -9.35 -5.03
N TRP A 112 5.25 -9.09 -4.31
CA TRP A 112 3.92 -9.62 -4.60
C TRP A 112 3.38 -9.13 -5.94
N ALA A 113 3.47 -7.83 -6.23
CA ALA A 113 3.05 -7.28 -7.51
C ALA A 113 3.85 -7.87 -8.69
N ALA A 114 5.17 -8.05 -8.52
CA ALA A 114 6.00 -8.72 -9.52
C ALA A 114 5.57 -10.18 -9.77
N ALA A 115 5.23 -10.91 -8.71
CA ALA A 115 4.72 -12.28 -8.81
C ALA A 115 3.37 -12.37 -9.54
N LEU A 116 2.55 -11.31 -9.46
CA LEU A 116 1.30 -11.17 -10.24
C LEU A 116 1.53 -10.71 -11.69
N GLY A 117 2.78 -10.47 -12.10
CA GLY A 117 3.14 -10.10 -13.47
C GLY A 117 3.13 -8.59 -13.75
N HIS A 118 3.13 -7.75 -12.72
CA HIS A 118 3.24 -6.30 -12.90
C HIS A 118 4.69 -5.85 -12.99
N ASP A 119 4.99 -4.94 -13.90
CA ASP A 119 6.34 -4.42 -14.14
C ASP A 119 6.63 -3.14 -13.35
N ALA A 120 5.59 -2.42 -12.92
CA ALA A 120 5.70 -1.18 -12.18
C ALA A 120 4.57 -1.04 -11.15
N LEU A 121 4.79 -0.20 -10.15
CA LEU A 121 3.81 0.20 -9.15
C LEU A 121 3.71 1.71 -9.07
N TYR A 122 2.55 2.18 -8.65
CA TYR A 122 2.25 3.60 -8.48
C TYR A 122 1.73 3.87 -7.07
N LEU A 123 1.92 5.08 -6.58
CA LEU A 123 1.29 5.62 -5.38
C LEU A 123 1.21 7.13 -5.48
N TYR A 124 0.42 7.76 -4.63
CA TYR A 124 0.56 9.18 -4.34
C TYR A 124 0.70 9.40 -2.83
N THR A 125 1.33 10.48 -2.47
CA THR A 125 1.55 10.86 -1.07
C THR A 125 1.59 12.38 -0.96
N GLY A 126 1.38 12.90 0.25
CA GLY A 126 1.54 14.33 0.51
C GLY A 126 2.94 14.80 0.14
N ARG A 127 3.03 15.93 -0.59
CA ARG A 127 4.30 16.51 -1.02
C ARG A 127 5.13 16.93 0.19
N ALA A 128 6.43 16.67 0.11
CA ALA A 128 7.41 16.92 1.18
C ALA A 128 7.06 16.22 2.52
N SER A 129 6.23 15.17 2.48
CA SER A 129 5.88 14.39 3.66
C SER A 129 6.99 13.42 4.07
N PRO A 130 6.99 12.93 5.32
CA PRO A 130 7.88 11.85 5.74
C PRO A 130 7.71 10.57 4.89
N ALA A 131 6.50 10.31 4.38
CA ALA A 131 6.21 9.18 3.51
C ALA A 131 6.88 9.35 2.14
N GLU A 132 6.83 10.53 1.52
CA GLU A 132 7.55 10.81 0.27
C GLU A 132 9.06 10.59 0.42
N HIS A 133 9.64 11.03 1.54
CA HIS A 133 11.06 10.80 1.83
C HIS A 133 11.38 9.30 1.97
N LEU A 134 10.51 8.54 2.65
CA LEU A 134 10.66 7.08 2.76
C LEU A 134 10.66 6.44 1.37
N TYR A 135 9.66 6.75 0.54
CA TYR A 135 9.53 6.15 -0.79
C TYR A 135 10.71 6.50 -1.69
N SER A 136 11.15 7.75 -1.69
CA SER A 136 12.35 8.18 -2.43
C SER A 136 13.60 7.41 -1.98
N HIS A 137 13.76 7.22 -0.66
CA HIS A 137 14.90 6.49 -0.10
C HIS A 137 14.92 5.00 -0.52
N ILE A 138 13.76 4.38 -0.69
CA ILE A 138 13.65 2.99 -1.14
C ILE A 138 13.50 2.84 -2.67
N GLY A 139 13.82 3.90 -3.42
CA GLY A 139 14.00 3.85 -4.87
C GLY A 139 12.73 4.14 -5.69
N TRP A 140 11.70 4.72 -5.08
CA TRP A 140 10.55 5.26 -5.81
C TRP A 140 10.90 6.60 -6.45
N GLN A 141 10.37 6.84 -7.64
CA GLN A 141 10.63 8.04 -8.44
C GLN A 141 9.40 8.94 -8.48
N SER A 142 9.58 10.22 -8.23
CA SER A 142 8.55 11.24 -8.47
C SER A 142 8.32 11.36 -9.96
N ILE A 143 7.08 11.19 -10.42
CA ILE A 143 6.69 11.30 -11.83
C ILE A 143 5.76 12.48 -12.10
N ARG A 144 5.06 12.97 -11.06
CA ARG A 144 4.15 14.10 -11.20
C ARG A 144 3.90 14.77 -9.85
N HIS A 145 3.76 16.08 -9.87
CA HIS A 145 3.15 16.86 -8.79
C HIS A 145 1.72 17.23 -9.17
N ASP A 146 0.81 17.16 -8.21
CA ASP A 146 -0.60 17.44 -8.42
C ASP A 146 -1.23 18.05 -7.16
N TYR A 147 -2.46 18.52 -7.29
CA TYR A 147 -3.31 18.92 -6.18
C TYR A 147 -4.52 18.00 -6.12
N TYR A 148 -4.68 17.27 -5.05
CA TYR A 148 -5.71 16.25 -4.91
C TYR A 148 -6.26 16.25 -3.48
N ASP A 149 -7.56 16.21 -3.36
CA ASP A 149 -8.29 16.16 -2.09
C ASP A 149 -7.86 17.25 -1.09
N GLY A 150 -7.64 18.48 -1.61
CA GLY A 150 -7.30 19.64 -0.78
C GLY A 150 -5.82 19.76 -0.41
N VAL A 151 -4.94 18.88 -0.91
CA VAL A 151 -3.52 18.89 -0.58
C VAL A 151 -2.62 18.77 -1.81
N ASP A 152 -1.41 19.33 -1.71
CA ASP A 152 -0.35 19.08 -2.69
C ASP A 152 0.16 17.64 -2.54
N VAL A 153 0.18 16.90 -3.64
CA VAL A 153 0.62 15.50 -3.67
C VAL A 153 1.72 15.29 -4.69
N THR A 154 2.55 14.29 -4.43
CA THR A 154 3.49 13.72 -5.39
C THR A 154 3.00 12.35 -5.80
N VAL A 155 2.84 12.14 -7.10
CA VAL A 155 2.62 10.82 -7.68
C VAL A 155 3.98 10.19 -7.93
N MET A 156 4.16 8.97 -7.49
CA MET A 156 5.43 8.26 -7.56
C MET A 156 5.26 6.91 -8.25
N CYS A 157 6.33 6.45 -8.89
CA CYS A 157 6.40 5.16 -9.56
C CYS A 157 7.59 4.36 -9.04
N LYS A 158 7.41 3.07 -8.86
CA LYS A 158 8.48 2.08 -8.73
C LYS A 158 8.59 1.33 -10.05
N PRO A 159 9.56 1.69 -10.91
CA PRO A 159 9.75 1.00 -12.19
C PRO A 159 10.54 -0.31 -11.97
N SER A 160 10.39 -1.25 -12.90
CA SER A 160 11.21 -2.47 -12.98
C SER A 160 11.17 -3.32 -11.71
N LEU A 161 9.97 -3.80 -11.35
CA LEU A 161 9.78 -4.74 -10.24
C LEU A 161 10.43 -6.10 -10.51
N SER A 162 10.51 -6.51 -11.77
CA SER A 162 11.34 -7.63 -12.20
C SER A 162 12.79 -7.18 -12.12
N GLY A 163 13.60 -7.79 -11.26
CA GLY A 163 15.05 -7.62 -11.27
C GLY A 163 15.62 -7.89 -12.67
N PRO A 164 16.86 -7.48 -12.98
CA PRO A 164 17.43 -7.63 -14.31
C PRO A 164 17.24 -9.08 -14.77
N ALA A 165 16.61 -9.25 -15.93
CA ALA A 165 16.36 -10.56 -16.52
C ALA A 165 17.68 -11.32 -16.53
N VAL A 166 17.77 -12.41 -15.76
CA VAL A 166 18.86 -13.34 -15.86
C VAL A 166 18.82 -13.88 -17.28
N SER A 167 19.71 -13.36 -18.12
CA SER A 167 19.91 -13.84 -19.48
C SER A 167 20.20 -15.34 -19.40
N ARG A 168 19.20 -16.17 -19.67
CA ARG A 168 19.40 -17.59 -19.90
C ARG A 168 20.10 -17.69 -21.25
N ARG A 169 21.42 -17.91 -21.19
CA ARG A 169 22.19 -18.44 -22.34
C ARG A 169 21.95 -19.94 -22.47
#